data_62714d2ece4d59d8317c3ec943cfd85c
#
_entry.id   62714d2ece4d59d8317c3ec943cfd85c
#
_cell.length_a   1.000
_cell.length_b   1.000
_cell.length_c   1.000
_cell.angle_alpha   90.00
_cell.angle_beta   90.00
_cell.angle_gamma   90.00
#
_symmetry.space_group_name_H-M   'P 1'
#
loop_
_entity.id
_entity.type
_entity.pdbx_description
1 polymer ?
#
loop_
_entity_poly.entity_id
_entity_poly.type
_entity_poly.pdbx_seq_one_letter_code
_entity_poly.pdbx_strand_id
1 'polypeptide(L)' 'MITLLNKENNQKIGNISEDQLQFLIDQLEEEDNKDQDYYLSRDTLDLLKVNGADSQLIKMLAEALGSKNDLDIIWTKSE' A
#
# COMPACT_ATOMS: atom_id res chain seq x y z
N MET A 1 5.60 -7.45 -11.85
CA MET A 1 5.10 -6.12 -11.46
C MET A 1 3.88 -6.28 -10.57
N ILE A 2 3.80 -5.46 -9.56
CA ILE A 2 2.72 -5.57 -8.58
C ILE A 2 1.81 -4.36 -8.72
N THR A 3 0.50 -4.62 -8.80
CA THR A 3 -0.49 -3.57 -8.96
C THR A 3 -1.25 -3.41 -7.65
N LEU A 4 -1.37 -2.17 -7.20
CA LEU A 4 -2.17 -1.82 -6.03
C LEU A 4 -3.53 -1.33 -6.51
N LEU A 5 -4.57 -1.83 -5.85
CA LEU A 5 -5.95 -1.49 -6.15
C LEU A 5 -6.65 -1.02 -4.89
N ASN A 6 -7.60 -0.12 -5.07
CA ASN A 6 -8.50 0.27 -4.00
C ASN A 6 -9.56 -0.83 -3.84
N LYS A 7 -9.59 -1.46 -2.67
CA LYS A 7 -10.52 -2.56 -2.42
C LYS A 7 -11.98 -2.12 -2.55
N GLU A 8 -12.25 -0.88 -2.20
CA GLU A 8 -13.62 -0.37 -2.17
C GLU A 8 -14.25 -0.32 -3.56
N ASN A 9 -13.48 0.08 -4.56
CA ASN A 9 -14.00 0.27 -5.92
C ASN A 9 -13.18 -0.42 -7.00
N ASN A 10 -12.15 -1.17 -6.62
CA ASN A 10 -11.26 -1.89 -7.54
C ASN A 10 -10.52 -0.97 -8.51
N GLN A 11 -10.41 0.30 -8.19
CA GLN A 11 -9.66 1.23 -9.02
C GLN A 11 -8.16 1.03 -8.82
N LYS A 12 -7.44 1.09 -9.93
CA LYS A 12 -5.99 0.97 -9.89
C LYS A 12 -5.37 2.17 -9.19
N ILE A 13 -4.57 1.91 -8.16
CA ILE A 13 -3.83 2.95 -7.47
C ILE A 13 -2.52 3.20 -8.19
N GLY A 14 -1.81 2.11 -8.53
CA GLY A 14 -0.55 2.22 -9.24
C GLY A 14 0.20 0.90 -9.20
N ASN A 15 1.40 0.92 -9.78
CA ASN A 15 2.27 -0.25 -9.81
C ASN A 15 3.45 -0.03 -8.88
N ILE A 16 3.88 -1.09 -8.21
CA ILE A 16 5.05 -1.03 -7.34
C ILE A 16 5.97 -2.21 -7.66
N SER A 17 7.21 -2.13 -7.18
CA SER A 17 8.17 -3.20 -7.32
C SER A 17 7.98 -4.23 -6.22
N GLU A 18 8.64 -5.37 -6.37
CA GLU A 18 8.63 -6.40 -5.33
C GLU A 18 9.31 -5.90 -4.07
N ASP A 19 10.35 -5.10 -4.20
CA ASP A 19 11.03 -4.50 -3.04
C ASP A 19 10.10 -3.58 -2.27
N GLN A 20 9.31 -2.78 -2.99
CA GLN A 20 8.34 -1.89 -2.36
C GLN A 20 7.24 -2.69 -1.67
N LEU A 21 6.78 -3.78 -2.29
CA LEU A 21 5.79 -4.65 -1.65
C LEU A 21 6.36 -5.29 -0.39
N GLN A 22 7.60 -5.76 -0.46
CA GLN A 22 8.24 -6.38 0.70
C GLN A 22 8.35 -5.38 1.84
N PHE A 23 8.68 -4.13 1.52
CA PHE A 23 8.73 -3.05 2.50
C PHE A 23 7.38 -2.89 3.20
N LEU A 24 6.29 -2.87 2.43
CA LEU A 24 4.95 -2.75 3.00
C LEU A 24 4.60 -3.92 3.90
N ILE A 25 4.92 -5.13 3.47
CA ILE A 25 4.66 -6.33 4.27
C ILE A 25 5.40 -6.25 5.59
N ASP A 26 6.67 -5.87 5.55
CA ASP A 26 7.50 -5.77 6.75
C ASP A 26 6.98 -4.71 7.72
N GLN A 27 6.56 -3.57 7.18
CA GLN A 27 6.11 -2.45 8.02
C GLN A 27 4.72 -2.69 8.61
N LEU A 28 3.86 -3.39 7.89
CA LEU A 28 2.51 -3.67 8.34
C LEU A 28 2.42 -4.94 9.19
N GLU A 29 3.52 -5.67 9.30
CA GLU A 29 3.65 -6.87 10.13
C GLU A 29 2.53 -7.89 9.90
N GLU A 30 2.19 -8.10 8.64
CA GLU A 30 1.17 -9.08 8.29
C GLU A 30 1.70 -10.48 8.57
N GLU A 31 1.10 -11.14 9.56
CA GLU A 31 1.48 -12.50 9.91
C GLU A 31 0.93 -13.52 8.95
N ASP A 32 -0.18 -13.19 8.30
CA ASP A 32 -0.85 -14.09 7.38
C ASP A 32 -0.74 -13.56 5.96
N ASN A 33 0.09 -14.20 5.15
CA ASN A 33 0.30 -13.82 3.76
C ASN A 33 -0.81 -14.26 2.82
N LYS A 34 -1.83 -14.90 3.34
CA LYS A 34 -2.94 -15.38 2.54
C LYS A 34 -3.85 -14.25 2.10
N ASP A 35 -3.95 -13.22 2.92
CA ASP A 35 -4.77 -12.07 2.59
C ASP A 35 -3.94 -11.05 1.84
N GLN A 36 -4.44 -10.62 0.71
CA GLN A 36 -3.80 -9.60 -0.10
C GLN A 36 -4.32 -8.21 0.21
N ASP A 37 -5.06 -8.09 1.30
CA ASP A 37 -5.66 -6.84 1.74
C ASP A 37 -4.79 -6.17 2.79
N TYR A 38 -4.58 -4.86 2.64
CA TYR A 38 -3.86 -4.06 3.62
C TYR A 38 -4.73 -2.88 4.03
N TYR A 39 -4.78 -2.65 5.33
CA TYR A 39 -5.43 -1.47 5.87
C TYR A 39 -4.40 -0.35 5.98
N LEU A 40 -4.67 0.75 5.32
CA LEU A 40 -3.78 1.91 5.34
C LEU A 40 -4.51 3.09 5.97
N SER A 41 -3.94 3.63 7.05
CA SER A 41 -4.44 4.86 7.66
C SER A 41 -3.42 5.98 7.45
N ARG A 42 -3.81 7.20 7.76
CA ARG A 42 -2.86 8.32 7.67
C ARG A 42 -1.69 8.12 8.63
N ASP A 43 -1.97 7.59 9.82
CA ASP A 43 -0.92 7.29 10.79
C ASP A 43 0.05 6.25 10.23
N THR A 44 -0.48 5.22 9.57
CA THR A 44 0.36 4.21 8.95
C THR A 44 1.20 4.82 7.82
N LEU A 45 0.61 5.72 7.04
CA LEU A 45 1.33 6.41 5.97
C LEU A 45 2.50 7.22 6.53
N ASP A 46 2.27 7.95 7.62
CA ASP A 46 3.31 8.72 8.28
C ASP A 46 4.42 7.81 8.81
N LEU A 47 4.03 6.67 9.36
CA LEU A 47 4.99 5.68 9.85
C LEU A 47 5.88 5.16 8.72
N LEU A 48 5.28 4.86 7.58
CA LEU A 48 6.04 4.43 6.40
C LEU A 48 7.05 5.48 5.96
N LYS A 49 6.63 6.74 6.00
CA LYS A 49 7.50 7.86 5.67
C LYS A 49 8.70 7.94 6.58
N VAL A 50 8.46 7.83 7.88
CA VAL A 50 9.52 7.90 8.90
C VAL A 50 10.48 6.74 8.74
N ASN A 51 9.99 5.58 8.35
CA ASN A 51 10.80 4.38 8.21
C ASN A 51 11.55 4.30 6.87
N GLY A 52 11.46 5.33 6.07
CA GLY A 52 12.26 5.42 4.86
C GLY A 52 11.61 4.87 3.59
N ALA A 53 10.29 4.88 3.54
CA ALA A 53 9.60 4.45 2.34
C ALA A 53 9.98 5.32 1.14
N ASP A 54 9.94 4.71 -0.04
CA ASP A 54 10.18 5.41 -1.30
C ASP A 54 9.18 6.57 -1.44
N SER A 55 9.68 7.75 -1.81
CA SER A 55 8.83 8.92 -1.95
C SER A 55 7.74 8.73 -3.00
N GLN A 56 8.02 7.97 -4.05
CA GLN A 56 7.00 7.65 -5.06
C GLN A 56 5.90 6.78 -4.48
N LEU A 57 6.25 5.84 -3.65
CA LEU A 57 5.28 4.98 -2.97
C LEU A 57 4.40 5.82 -2.05
N ILE A 58 5.00 6.67 -1.25
CA ILE A 58 4.28 7.53 -0.32
C ILE A 58 3.31 8.45 -1.08
N LYS A 59 3.79 9.05 -2.16
CA LYS A 59 2.95 9.93 -2.97
C LYS A 59 1.75 9.18 -3.55
N MET A 60 2.00 7.98 -4.07
CA MET A 60 0.95 7.13 -4.63
C MET A 60 -0.11 6.81 -3.59
N LEU A 61 0.31 6.39 -2.41
CA LEU A 61 -0.60 6.04 -1.33
C LEU A 61 -1.35 7.25 -0.81
N ALA A 62 -0.67 8.38 -0.69
CA ALA A 62 -1.30 9.62 -0.22
C ALA A 62 -2.38 10.09 -1.19
N GLU A 63 -2.12 9.99 -2.49
CA GLU A 63 -3.11 10.34 -3.50
C GLU A 63 -4.32 9.40 -3.46
N ALA A 64 -4.07 8.11 -3.26
CA ALA A 64 -5.14 7.14 -3.16
C ALA A 64 -6.00 7.39 -1.92
N LEU A 65 -5.37 7.76 -0.83
CA LEU A 65 -6.06 8.07 0.42
C LEU A 65 -6.91 9.32 0.28
N GLY A 66 -6.38 10.34 -0.42
CA GLY A 66 -7.10 11.58 -0.66
C GLY A 66 -7.48 12.27 0.63
N SER A 67 -8.75 12.61 0.77
CA SER A 67 -9.26 13.26 1.97
C SER A 67 -9.77 12.28 3.03
N LYS A 68 -9.68 10.98 2.74
CA LYS A 68 -10.12 9.95 3.68
C LYS A 68 -9.07 9.74 4.77
N ASN A 69 -9.50 9.20 5.89
CA ASN A 69 -8.60 8.88 7.00
C ASN A 69 -8.00 7.50 6.87
N ASP A 70 -8.62 6.63 6.10
CA ASP A 70 -8.16 5.26 5.91
C ASP A 70 -8.54 4.74 4.54
N LEU A 71 -7.93 3.64 4.17
CA LEU A 71 -8.12 3.02 2.86
C LEU A 71 -7.74 1.56 2.95
N ASP A 72 -8.59 0.70 2.37
CA ASP A 72 -8.24 -0.70 2.19
C ASP A 72 -7.62 -0.89 0.82
N ILE A 73 -6.47 -1.53 0.78
CA ILE A 73 -5.71 -1.74 -0.45
C ILE A 73 -5.62 -3.23 -0.72
N ILE A 74 -5.75 -3.61 -1.98
CA ILE A 74 -5.50 -4.96 -2.44
C ILE A 74 -4.30 -4.90 -3.38
N TRP A 75 -3.39 -5.87 -3.26
CA TRP A 75 -2.31 -5.97 -4.22
C TRP A 75 -2.46 -7.24 -5.04
N THR A 76 -2.08 -7.14 -6.31
CA THR A 76 -2.08 -8.29 -7.21
C THR A 76 -0.73 -8.36 -7.91
N LYS A 77 -0.27 -9.58 -8.15
CA LYS A 77 0.95 -9.82 -8.88
C LYS A 77 0.61 -10.18 -10.31
N SER A 78 1.18 -9.44 -11.25
CA SER A 78 1.04 -9.82 -12.65
C SER A 78 2.41 -10.16 -13.20
N GLU A 79 2.46 -11.20 -13.98
CA GLU A 79 3.69 -11.67 -14.60
C GLU A 79 3.92 -11.02 -15.95
#